data_df3d30d3ef10df1db62f94087994cead
#
_entry.id   df3d30d3ef10df1db62f94087994cead
#
_cell.length_a   1.000
_cell.length_b   1.000
_cell.length_c   1.000
_cell.angle_alpha   90.00
_cell.angle_beta   90.00
_cell.angle_gamma   90.00
#
_symmetry.space_group_name_H-M   'P 1'
#
loop_
_entity.id
_entity.type
_entity.pdbx_description
1 polymer ?
#
loop_
_entity_poly.entity_id
_entity_poly.type
_entity_poly.pdbx_seq_one_letter_code
_entity_poly.pdbx_strand_id
1 'polypeptide(L)'
;MVDIERVDGFDWDAGNVRKNERHGVSQAGAEQVFFDLRLLIVADDRHSQAEPRFHGLGATLAGRVLHVTFTVRIDGRKIRVISARDMSRKERTYYEQKT
;
A
#
# COMPACT_ATOMS: atom_id res chain seq x y z
N MET A 1 -14.82 -3.27 -1.37
CA MET A 1 -13.93 -2.48 -0.52
C MET A 1 -13.03 -3.38 0.31
N VAL A 2 -11.81 -2.96 0.56
CA VAL A 2 -10.86 -3.74 1.36
C VAL A 2 -11.26 -3.68 2.84
N ASP A 3 -11.29 -4.85 3.46
CA ASP A 3 -11.53 -4.95 4.90
C ASP A 3 -10.19 -5.31 5.55
N ILE A 4 -9.52 -4.30 6.09
CA ILE A 4 -8.20 -4.46 6.70
C ILE A 4 -8.23 -5.41 7.89
N GLU A 5 -9.35 -5.50 8.60
CA GLU A 5 -9.48 -6.39 9.75
C GLU A 5 -9.42 -7.88 9.36
N ARG A 6 -9.78 -8.21 8.13
CA ARG A 6 -9.69 -9.58 7.64
C ARG A 6 -8.31 -9.97 7.16
N VAL A 7 -7.41 -9.00 6.99
CA VAL A 7 -6.07 -9.25 6.50
C VAL A 7 -5.24 -9.93 7.60
N ASP A 8 -4.64 -11.06 7.28
CA ASP A 8 -3.80 -11.80 8.20
C ASP A 8 -2.35 -11.95 7.72
N GLY A 9 -1.99 -11.28 6.65
CA GLY A 9 -0.62 -11.31 6.16
C GLY A 9 -0.44 -10.66 4.79
N PHE A 10 0.75 -10.83 4.24
CA PHE A 10 1.18 -10.22 2.99
C PHE A 10 1.66 -11.30 2.04
N ASP A 11 1.45 -11.07 0.74
CA ASP A 11 1.88 -11.96 -0.33
C ASP A 11 3.07 -11.34 -1.05
N TRP A 12 4.28 -11.81 -0.71
CA TRP A 12 5.53 -11.35 -1.34
C TRP A 12 6.17 -12.49 -2.13
N ASP A 13 6.72 -12.14 -3.30
CA ASP A 13 7.60 -13.04 -4.06
C ASP A 13 8.73 -12.19 -4.67
N ALA A 14 9.63 -12.83 -5.42
CA ALA A 14 10.77 -12.13 -6.00
C ALA A 14 10.35 -10.97 -6.90
N GLY A 15 9.21 -11.10 -7.57
CA GLY A 15 8.72 -10.07 -8.50
C GLY A 15 8.37 -8.77 -7.80
N ASN A 16 7.48 -8.82 -6.80
CA ASN A 16 7.07 -7.58 -6.14
C ASN A 16 8.12 -7.05 -5.15
N VAL A 17 8.94 -7.91 -4.55
CA VAL A 17 10.08 -7.45 -3.74
C VAL A 17 11.03 -6.61 -4.59
N ARG A 18 11.43 -7.15 -5.75
CA ARG A 18 12.39 -6.47 -6.64
C ARG A 18 11.86 -5.14 -7.15
N LYS A 19 10.58 -5.09 -7.49
CA LYS A 19 9.97 -3.86 -8.00
C LYS A 19 9.99 -2.75 -6.94
N ASN A 20 9.74 -3.09 -5.69
CA ASN A 20 9.73 -2.11 -4.61
C ASN A 20 11.13 -1.66 -4.23
N GLU A 21 12.12 -2.53 -4.32
CA GLU A 21 13.51 -2.18 -4.08
C GLU A 21 14.02 -1.09 -5.04
N ARG A 22 13.51 -1.07 -6.28
CA ARG A 22 13.87 -0.03 -7.25
C ARG A 22 13.52 1.37 -6.77
N HIS A 23 12.50 1.50 -5.92
CA HIS A 23 12.08 2.77 -5.34
C HIS A 23 12.65 2.98 -3.95
N GLY A 24 13.56 2.11 -3.53
CA GLY A 24 14.17 2.21 -2.21
C GLY A 24 13.21 1.90 -1.06
N VAL A 25 12.16 1.13 -1.32
CA VAL A 25 11.20 0.73 -0.29
C VAL A 25 11.42 -0.73 0.07
N SER A 26 11.72 -0.98 1.35
CA SER A 26 11.87 -2.35 1.83
C SER A 26 10.51 -3.01 2.00
N GLN A 27 10.52 -4.34 2.03
CA GLN A 27 9.34 -5.13 2.31
C GLN A 27 8.71 -4.71 3.65
N ALA A 28 9.53 -4.60 4.69
CA ALA A 28 9.07 -4.18 6.02
C ALA A 28 8.49 -2.77 6.00
N GLY A 29 9.10 -1.83 5.29
CA GLY A 29 8.61 -0.47 5.18
C GLY A 29 7.23 -0.40 4.52
N ALA A 30 7.05 -1.14 3.43
CA ALA A 30 5.75 -1.19 2.75
C ALA A 30 4.67 -1.78 3.66
N GLU A 31 4.99 -2.83 4.42
CA GLU A 31 4.04 -3.45 5.34
C GLU A 31 3.63 -2.50 6.47
N GLN A 32 4.58 -1.69 6.97
CA GLN A 32 4.32 -0.76 8.06
C GLN A 32 3.22 0.25 7.74
N VAL A 33 3.09 0.63 6.47
CA VAL A 33 2.06 1.57 6.03
C VAL A 33 0.65 1.09 6.42
N PHE A 34 0.43 -0.23 6.39
CA PHE A 34 -0.88 -0.80 6.70
C PHE A 34 -1.22 -0.79 8.19
N PHE A 35 -0.26 -0.46 9.04
CA PHE A 35 -0.48 -0.31 10.47
C PHE A 35 -0.57 1.16 10.90
N ASP A 36 -0.44 2.08 9.97
CA ASP A 36 -0.65 3.51 10.22
C ASP A 36 -2.13 3.75 10.49
N LEU A 37 -2.47 4.28 11.65
CA LEU A 37 -3.85 4.56 12.03
C LEU A 37 -4.49 5.64 11.13
N ARG A 38 -3.69 6.39 10.41
CA ARG A 38 -4.15 7.44 9.49
C ARG A 38 -4.13 7.00 8.03
N LEU A 39 -3.96 5.70 7.79
CA LEU A 39 -3.92 5.14 6.44
C LEU A 39 -5.17 5.54 5.65
N LEU A 40 -4.97 6.06 4.46
CA LEU A 40 -6.03 6.39 3.51
C LEU A 40 -5.99 5.38 2.37
N ILE A 41 -7.12 4.78 2.05
CA ILE A 41 -7.23 3.80 0.96
C ILE A 41 -8.25 4.30 -0.06
N VAL A 42 -7.83 4.30 -1.32
CA VAL A 42 -8.68 4.70 -2.45
C VAL A 42 -8.69 3.56 -3.47
N ALA A 43 -9.88 3.19 -3.94
CA ALA A 43 -10.00 2.19 -4.99
C ALA A 43 -9.52 2.75 -6.33
N ASP A 44 -8.82 1.92 -7.11
CA ASP A 44 -8.39 2.29 -8.44
C ASP A 44 -9.27 1.57 -9.47
N ASP A 45 -10.39 2.19 -9.82
CA ASP A 45 -11.37 1.59 -10.73
C ASP A 45 -10.84 1.45 -12.15
N ARG A 46 -9.87 2.27 -12.54
CA ARG A 46 -9.28 2.24 -13.89
C ARG A 46 -8.45 1.01 -14.15
N HIS A 47 -7.79 0.49 -13.10
CA HIS A 47 -6.83 -0.61 -13.22
C HIS A 47 -7.27 -1.86 -12.48
N SER A 48 -8.59 -2.02 -12.25
CA SER A 48 -9.16 -3.15 -11.50
C SER A 48 -9.81 -4.18 -12.40
N GLN A 49 -9.27 -4.44 -13.60
CA GLN A 49 -9.91 -5.34 -14.56
C GLN A 49 -9.77 -6.82 -14.19
N ALA A 50 -8.59 -7.26 -13.81
CA ALA A 50 -8.33 -8.65 -13.45
C ALA A 50 -8.45 -8.87 -11.95
N GLU A 51 -7.94 -7.93 -11.17
CA GLU A 51 -7.96 -7.97 -9.71
C GLU A 51 -8.29 -6.58 -9.19
N PRO A 52 -9.04 -6.47 -8.08
CA PRO A 52 -9.26 -5.17 -7.45
C PRO A 52 -7.93 -4.52 -7.10
N ARG A 53 -7.75 -3.26 -7.45
CA ARG A 53 -6.53 -2.52 -7.19
C ARG A 53 -6.83 -1.30 -6.35
N PHE A 54 -5.96 -1.02 -5.39
CA PHE A 54 -6.13 0.06 -4.43
C PHE A 54 -4.85 0.85 -4.27
N HIS A 55 -4.98 2.10 -3.83
CA HIS A 55 -3.85 2.94 -3.46
C HIS A 55 -3.97 3.29 -1.98
N GLY A 56 -2.89 3.08 -1.24
CA GLY A 56 -2.81 3.44 0.16
C GLY A 56 -1.80 4.56 0.37
N LEU A 57 -2.17 5.55 1.16
CA LEU A 57 -1.27 6.62 1.59
C LEU A 57 -1.06 6.47 3.09
N GLY A 58 0.17 6.27 3.51
CA GLY A 58 0.46 6.05 4.92
C GLY A 58 1.93 6.25 5.23
N ALA A 59 2.25 6.24 6.53
CA ALA A 59 3.60 6.45 7.03
C ALA A 59 4.19 5.17 7.59
N THR A 60 5.50 5.02 7.42
CA THR A 60 6.27 3.97 8.09
C THR A 60 6.53 4.37 9.54
N LEU A 61 7.05 3.43 10.33
CA LEU A 61 7.43 3.72 11.72
C LEU A 61 8.49 4.81 11.81
N ALA A 62 9.35 4.92 10.82
CA ALA A 62 10.38 5.96 10.75
C ALA A 62 9.83 7.32 10.28
N GLY A 63 8.55 7.39 9.94
CA GLY A 63 7.93 8.64 9.48
C GLY A 63 8.04 8.90 7.99
N ARG A 64 8.56 7.95 7.21
CA ARG A 64 8.60 8.08 5.76
C ARG A 64 7.19 7.90 5.21
N VAL A 65 6.72 8.85 4.39
CA VAL A 65 5.37 8.79 3.85
C VAL A 65 5.37 8.16 2.46
N LEU A 66 4.59 7.11 2.29
CA LEU A 66 4.60 6.27 1.10
C LEU A 66 3.23 6.20 0.43
N HIS A 67 3.28 6.04 -0.88
CA HIS A 67 2.12 5.66 -1.71
C HIS A 67 2.32 4.20 -2.08
N VAL A 68 1.38 3.34 -1.68
CA VAL A 68 1.44 1.90 -1.94
C VAL A 68 0.28 1.49 -2.82
N THR A 69 0.58 0.90 -3.98
CA THR A 69 -0.44 0.28 -4.83
C THR A 69 -0.50 -1.19 -4.49
N PHE A 70 -1.69 -1.71 -4.22
CA PHE A 70 -1.83 -3.08 -3.76
C PHE A 70 -3.14 -3.71 -4.23
N THR A 71 -3.19 -5.02 -4.14
CA THR A 71 -4.42 -5.79 -4.32
C THR A 71 -4.59 -6.73 -3.12
N VAL A 72 -5.73 -7.39 -3.05
CA VAL A 72 -5.99 -8.39 -2.01
C VAL A 72 -6.19 -9.75 -2.66
N ARG A 73 -5.71 -10.79 -1.99
CA ARG A 73 -5.76 -12.16 -2.48
C ARG A 73 -6.21 -13.11 -1.38
N ILE A 74 -6.52 -14.34 -1.77
CA ILE A 74 -6.93 -15.41 -0.84
C ILE A 74 -8.14 -14.93 -0.01
N ASP A 75 -9.23 -14.65 -0.74
CA ASP A 75 -10.51 -14.20 -0.16
C ASP A 75 -10.36 -12.95 0.72
N GLY A 76 -9.46 -12.05 0.31
CA GLY A 76 -9.26 -10.77 1.00
C GLY A 76 -8.38 -10.86 2.24
N ARG A 77 -7.70 -11.99 2.45
CA ARG A 77 -6.88 -12.18 3.67
C ARG A 77 -5.42 -11.80 3.50
N LYS A 78 -4.93 -11.70 2.26
CA LYS A 78 -3.53 -11.34 2.00
C LYS A 78 -3.43 -10.07 1.18
N ILE A 79 -2.57 -9.16 1.59
CA ILE A 79 -2.26 -7.97 0.81
C ILE A 79 -1.05 -8.28 -0.07
N ARG A 80 -1.20 -8.05 -1.37
CA ARG A 80 -0.08 -8.11 -2.28
C ARG A 80 0.28 -6.69 -2.71
N VAL A 81 1.44 -6.23 -2.28
CA VAL A 81 1.96 -4.93 -2.67
C VAL A 81 2.45 -5.02 -4.11
N ILE A 82 1.88 -4.22 -4.99
CA ILE A 82 2.28 -4.16 -6.41
C ILE A 82 3.45 -3.21 -6.55
N SER A 83 3.35 -2.02 -5.96
CA SER A 83 4.43 -1.04 -5.96
C SER A 83 4.31 -0.12 -4.75
N ALA A 84 5.46 0.41 -4.32
CA ALA A 84 5.51 1.39 -3.24
C ALA A 84 6.57 2.42 -3.59
N ARG A 85 6.29 3.67 -3.30
CA ARG A 85 7.19 4.79 -3.55
C ARG A 85 6.91 5.91 -2.56
N ASP A 86 7.80 6.89 -2.50
CA ASP A 86 7.52 8.07 -1.70
C ASP A 86 6.29 8.79 -2.23
N MET A 87 5.52 9.41 -1.34
CA MET A 87 4.41 10.27 -1.73
C MET A 87 4.92 11.45 -2.56
N SER A 88 4.14 11.84 -3.58
CA SER A 88 4.33 13.12 -4.23
C SER A 88 3.95 14.23 -3.26
N ARG A 89 4.31 15.48 -3.61
CA ARG A 89 3.91 16.64 -2.80
C ARG A 89 2.39 16.72 -2.66
N LYS A 90 1.67 16.50 -3.75
CA LYS A 90 0.21 16.54 -3.75
C LYS A 90 -0.40 15.46 -2.87
N GLU A 91 0.14 14.27 -2.93
CA GLU A 91 -0.31 13.15 -2.10
C GLU A 91 -0.04 13.42 -0.62
N ARG A 92 1.14 13.97 -0.31
CA ARG A 92 1.48 14.32 1.07
C ARG A 92 0.51 15.38 1.62
N THR A 93 0.20 16.39 0.84
CA THR A 93 -0.75 17.43 1.24
C THR A 93 -2.12 16.82 1.53
N TYR A 94 -2.58 15.95 0.64
CA TYR A 94 -3.86 15.28 0.81
C TYR A 94 -3.88 14.41 2.08
N TYR A 95 -2.84 13.64 2.29
CA TYR A 95 -2.70 12.78 3.47
C TYR A 95 -2.71 13.60 4.76
N GLU A 96 -1.95 14.68 4.80
CA GLU A 96 -1.85 15.55 5.97
C GLU A 96 -3.18 16.26 6.29
N GLN A 97 -3.93 16.64 5.27
CA GLN A 97 -5.22 17.31 5.46
C GLN A 97 -6.29 16.36 6.00
N LYS A 98 -6.21 15.08 5.69
CA LYS A 98 -7.19 14.09 6.11
C LYS A 98 -6.90 13.52 7.50
N THR A 99 -5.76 13.80 8.03
CA THR A 99 -5.34 13.30 9.34
C THR A 99 -5.24 14.45 10.39
#